data_ebc591a0078933ab5a561c7c3603a2a3
#
_entry.id   ebc591a0078933ab5a561c7c3603a2a3
#
_cell.length_a   1.000
_cell.length_b   1.000
_cell.length_c   1.000
_cell.angle_alpha   90.00
_cell.angle_beta   90.00
_cell.angle_gamma   90.00
#
_symmetry.space_group_name_H-M   'P 1'
#
loop_
_entity.id
_entity.type
_entity.pdbx_description
1 polymer ?
#
loop_
_entity_poly.entity_id
_entity_poly.type
_entity_poly.pdbx_seq_one_letter_code
_entity_poly.pdbx_strand_id
1 'polypeptide(L)'
;VYKRQVRTIRPARNASYKVALAPTEYALGEVVVKPKREHYRKKDNPAVEFVRRMIESRDNYSPYEKDFWQRERYEKTTFALNNFDEEKQKKWLYRKFDFLTEYVDTSAVTGKPILTVSARELLATDYYRKSPRSEKQWVKGRKQAGVDEFLSKQGMQAAINEVFKDVDIYENNISLFTNKFVSPLSRIGTGFY
;
A
#
# COMPACT_ATOMS: atom_id res chain seq x y z
N VAL A 1 22.00 -10.10 3.84
CA VAL A 1 23.34 -10.16 4.44
C VAL A 1 24.22 -10.95 3.49
N TYR A 2 25.17 -10.29 2.81
CA TYR A 2 26.12 -10.97 1.93
C TYR A 2 27.19 -11.66 2.79
N LYS A 3 27.24 -12.98 2.77
CA LYS A 3 28.34 -13.71 3.38
C LYS A 3 29.57 -13.66 2.45
N ARG A 4 30.64 -13.07 2.91
CA ARG A 4 31.91 -13.05 2.18
C ARG A 4 32.50 -14.45 2.19
N GLN A 5 32.85 -14.98 1.00
CA GLN A 5 33.68 -16.18 0.89
C GLN A 5 35.14 -15.77 1.07
N VAL A 6 35.85 -16.48 1.92
CA VAL A 6 37.29 -16.28 2.11
C VAL A 6 38.01 -17.43 1.44
N ARG A 7 38.89 -17.13 0.50
CA ARG A 7 39.83 -18.09 -0.10
C ARG A 7 41.24 -17.71 0.25
N THR A 8 41.95 -18.60 0.86
CA THR A 8 43.36 -18.41 1.17
C THR A 8 44.20 -18.88 -0.01
N ILE A 9 44.98 -18.00 -0.58
CA ILE A 9 45.88 -18.27 -1.70
C ILE A 9 47.34 -18.12 -1.18
N ARG A 10 48.18 -19.12 -1.42
CA ARG A 10 49.61 -18.99 -1.17
C ARG A 10 50.25 -18.31 -2.36
N PRO A 11 50.84 -17.10 -2.20
CA PRO A 11 51.41 -16.38 -3.30
C PRO A 11 52.67 -17.12 -3.80
N ALA A 12 52.76 -17.31 -5.12
CA ALA A 12 53.97 -17.78 -5.77
C ALA A 12 54.54 -16.62 -6.65
N ARG A 13 55.85 -16.55 -6.79
CA ARG A 13 56.54 -15.51 -7.58
C ARG A 13 56.10 -15.63 -9.05
N ASN A 14 55.61 -14.54 -9.64
CA ASN A 14 55.13 -14.45 -11.03
C ASN A 14 53.88 -15.28 -11.40
N ALA A 15 52.97 -15.57 -10.46
CA ALA A 15 51.72 -16.26 -10.72
C ALA A 15 50.53 -15.30 -10.80
N SER A 16 49.69 -15.40 -11.81
CA SER A 16 48.41 -14.74 -11.88
C SER A 16 47.32 -15.69 -11.39
N TYR A 17 46.42 -15.21 -10.52
CA TYR A 17 45.38 -16.00 -9.93
C TYR A 17 44.01 -15.51 -10.43
N LYS A 18 43.22 -16.38 -11.07
CA LYS A 18 41.84 -16.13 -11.35
C LYS A 18 40.99 -16.75 -10.24
N VAL A 19 40.33 -15.91 -9.47
CA VAL A 19 39.43 -16.37 -8.40
C VAL A 19 37.98 -16.19 -8.87
N ALA A 20 37.31 -17.29 -9.13
CA ALA A 20 35.88 -17.30 -9.36
C ALA A 20 35.13 -17.51 -8.03
N LEU A 21 34.27 -16.58 -7.66
CA LEU A 21 33.39 -16.72 -6.50
C LEU A 21 32.03 -17.16 -6.99
N ALA A 22 31.55 -18.28 -6.45
CA ALA A 22 30.19 -18.72 -6.72
C ALA A 22 29.20 -17.94 -5.85
N PRO A 23 28.08 -17.42 -6.39
CA PRO A 23 27.03 -16.85 -5.56
C PRO A 23 26.46 -17.95 -4.66
N THR A 24 26.44 -17.72 -3.36
CA THR A 24 25.80 -18.63 -2.40
C THR A 24 24.45 -18.05 -2.05
N GLU A 25 23.40 -18.61 -2.59
CA GLU A 25 22.04 -18.35 -2.15
C GLU A 25 21.74 -19.18 -0.91
N TYR A 26 21.54 -18.53 0.21
CA TYR A 26 20.92 -19.17 1.37
C TYR A 26 19.41 -18.98 1.24
N ALA A 27 18.72 -20.02 0.82
CA ALA A 27 17.29 -20.13 1.07
C ALA A 27 17.12 -20.17 2.60
N LEU A 28 16.75 -19.04 3.18
CA LEU A 28 16.24 -19.01 4.54
C LEU A 28 14.94 -19.80 4.49
N GLY A 29 14.92 -20.98 5.12
CA GLY A 29 13.68 -21.72 5.29
C GLY A 29 12.64 -20.81 5.91
N GLU A 30 11.43 -20.84 5.38
CA GLU A 30 10.30 -20.09 5.88
C GLU A 30 10.10 -20.38 7.36
N VAL A 31 10.45 -19.44 8.22
CA VAL A 31 10.14 -19.55 9.65
C VAL A 31 8.68 -19.14 9.80
N VAL A 32 7.79 -20.12 9.73
CA VAL A 32 6.38 -19.92 10.06
C VAL A 32 6.28 -19.72 11.57
N VAL A 33 6.39 -18.49 12.00
CA VAL A 33 6.05 -18.09 13.36
C VAL A 33 4.52 -18.16 13.48
N LYS A 34 4.01 -19.27 14.00
CA LYS A 34 2.61 -19.33 14.42
C LYS A 34 2.52 -18.62 15.77
N PRO A 35 1.93 -17.43 15.83
CA PRO A 35 1.75 -16.78 17.11
C PRO A 35 0.84 -17.66 17.97
N LYS A 36 1.28 -17.96 19.21
CA LYS A 36 0.36 -18.48 20.20
C LYS A 36 -0.79 -17.45 20.31
N ARG A 37 -2.03 -17.91 20.21
CA ARG A 37 -3.20 -17.08 20.47
C ARG A 37 -3.19 -16.71 21.94
N GLU A 38 -2.47 -15.65 22.27
CA GLU A 38 -2.55 -15.05 23.59
C GLU A 38 -3.92 -14.37 23.71
N HIS A 39 -4.55 -14.56 24.85
CA HIS A 39 -5.82 -13.92 25.12
C HIS A 39 -5.58 -12.41 25.20
N TYR A 40 -6.22 -11.62 24.34
CA TYR A 40 -6.07 -10.17 24.33
C TYR A 40 -6.41 -9.61 25.73
N ARG A 41 -5.48 -8.86 26.31
CA ARG A 41 -5.68 -8.12 27.55
C ARG A 41 -5.38 -6.66 27.26
N LYS A 42 -6.29 -5.77 27.65
CA LYS A 42 -6.10 -4.33 27.51
C LYS A 42 -5.09 -3.78 28.51
N LYS A 43 -5.13 -4.31 29.75
CA LYS A 43 -4.23 -3.91 30.84
C LYS A 43 -2.83 -4.43 30.56
N ASP A 44 -1.84 -3.57 30.73
CA ASP A 44 -0.40 -3.85 30.55
C ASP A 44 -0.04 -4.35 29.12
N ASN A 45 -0.81 -3.93 28.12
CA ASN A 45 -0.56 -4.26 26.74
C ASN A 45 0.27 -3.15 26.07
N PRO A 46 1.51 -3.44 25.62
CA PRO A 46 2.38 -2.43 25.02
C PRO A 46 1.81 -1.80 23.75
N ALA A 47 0.96 -2.53 23.00
CA ALA A 47 0.27 -1.98 21.84
C ALA A 47 -0.75 -0.91 22.23
N VAL A 48 -1.49 -1.13 23.32
CA VAL A 48 -2.45 -0.15 23.85
C VAL A 48 -1.74 1.11 24.36
N GLU A 49 -0.61 0.94 25.06
CA GLU A 49 0.21 2.07 25.49
C GLU A 49 0.80 2.85 24.32
N PHE A 50 1.24 2.15 23.27
CA PHE A 50 1.74 2.78 22.07
C PHE A 50 0.66 3.63 21.40
N VAL A 51 -0.54 3.06 21.19
CA VAL A 51 -1.68 3.79 20.59
C VAL A 51 -2.07 4.98 21.45
N ARG A 52 -2.08 4.85 22.78
CA ARG A 52 -2.36 5.96 23.70
C ARG A 52 -1.37 7.11 23.52
N ARG A 53 -0.07 6.81 23.47
CA ARG A 53 0.97 7.82 23.21
C ARG A 53 0.82 8.47 21.84
N MET A 54 0.43 7.71 20.83
CA MET A 54 0.13 8.27 19.51
C MET A 54 -1.04 9.28 19.57
N ILE A 55 -2.11 8.94 20.30
CA ILE A 55 -3.28 9.82 20.44
C ILE A 55 -2.92 11.09 21.22
N GLU A 56 -2.14 10.97 22.31
CA GLU A 56 -1.65 12.11 23.09
C GLU A 56 -0.75 13.04 22.27
N SER A 57 0.06 12.48 21.37
CA SER A 57 0.96 13.23 20.50
C SER A 57 0.29 13.73 19.22
N ARG A 58 -0.97 13.38 18.98
CA ARG A 58 -1.69 13.65 17.72
C ARG A 58 -1.59 15.10 17.28
N ASP A 59 -1.87 16.01 18.19
CA ASP A 59 -1.95 17.44 17.88
C ASP A 59 -0.56 18.02 17.51
N ASN A 60 0.52 17.42 17.98
CA ASN A 60 1.89 17.81 17.62
C ASN A 60 2.25 17.44 16.17
N TYR A 61 1.67 16.35 15.67
CA TYR A 61 1.98 15.79 14.35
C TYR A 61 0.88 16.06 13.32
N SER A 62 -0.29 16.51 13.75
CA SER A 62 -1.37 16.86 12.83
C SER A 62 -0.95 18.00 11.90
N PRO A 63 -1.03 17.81 10.59
CA PRO A 63 -0.74 18.89 9.64
C PRO A 63 -1.71 20.07 9.80
N TYR A 64 -2.91 19.84 10.32
CA TYR A 64 -3.95 20.83 10.50
C TYR A 64 -3.69 21.81 11.67
N GLU A 65 -2.73 21.49 12.54
CA GLU A 65 -2.28 22.40 13.60
C GLU A 65 -1.25 23.43 13.10
N LYS A 66 -0.71 23.26 11.92
CA LYS A 66 0.17 24.24 11.27
C LYS A 66 -0.64 25.39 10.66
N ASP A 67 -0.11 26.60 10.76
CA ASP A 67 -0.76 27.79 10.15
C ASP A 67 -0.85 27.67 8.64
N PHE A 68 0.22 27.19 8.03
CA PHE A 68 0.31 26.95 6.60
C PHE A 68 1.14 25.70 6.35
N TRP A 69 0.78 24.94 5.32
CA TRP A 69 1.67 23.94 4.74
C TRP A 69 1.41 23.77 3.24
N GLN A 70 2.44 23.30 2.57
CA GLN A 70 2.42 22.89 1.18
C GLN A 70 3.07 21.52 1.12
N ARG A 71 2.49 20.61 0.32
CA ARG A 71 3.10 19.30 0.03
C ARG A 71 2.94 18.95 -1.43
N GLU A 72 3.92 18.27 -1.98
CA GLU A 72 3.75 17.53 -3.22
C GLU A 72 3.23 16.14 -2.90
N ARG A 73 2.19 15.73 -3.61
CA ARG A 73 1.56 14.42 -3.46
C ARG A 73 1.60 13.68 -4.78
N TYR A 74 2.29 12.55 -4.79
CA TYR A 74 2.15 11.54 -5.82
C TYR A 74 1.36 10.38 -5.25
N GLU A 75 0.29 10.01 -5.92
CA GLU A 75 -0.58 8.92 -5.54
C GLU A 75 -0.76 7.99 -6.72
N LYS A 76 -0.54 6.70 -6.49
CA LYS A 76 -0.83 5.64 -7.44
C LYS A 76 -1.69 4.61 -6.74
N THR A 77 -2.91 4.44 -7.23
CA THR A 77 -3.85 3.46 -6.70
C THR A 77 -4.28 2.53 -7.82
N THR A 78 -4.19 1.24 -7.56
CA THR A 78 -4.58 0.19 -8.50
C THR A 78 -5.62 -0.71 -7.84
N PHE A 79 -6.76 -0.86 -8.52
CA PHE A 79 -7.79 -1.83 -8.18
C PHE A 79 -7.75 -2.96 -9.21
N ALA A 80 -7.46 -4.18 -8.75
CA ALA A 80 -7.30 -5.32 -9.63
C ALA A 80 -8.01 -6.56 -9.08
N LEU A 81 -8.51 -7.39 -9.98
CA LEU A 81 -9.03 -8.73 -9.65
C LEU A 81 -7.85 -9.69 -9.55
N ASN A 82 -7.72 -10.32 -8.40
CA ASN A 82 -6.66 -11.29 -8.12
C ASN A 82 -6.97 -12.66 -8.72
N ASN A 83 -5.92 -13.45 -8.97
CA ASN A 83 -6.02 -14.80 -9.54
C ASN A 83 -6.76 -14.85 -10.89
N PHE A 84 -6.42 -13.95 -11.78
CA PHE A 84 -6.95 -13.94 -13.15
C PHE A 84 -6.14 -14.89 -14.03
N ASP A 85 -6.23 -16.20 -13.73
CA ASP A 85 -5.52 -17.27 -14.40
C ASP A 85 -6.12 -17.61 -15.78
N GLU A 86 -5.40 -18.44 -16.55
CA GLU A 86 -5.83 -18.86 -17.91
C GLU A 86 -7.20 -19.56 -17.92
N GLU A 87 -7.57 -20.28 -16.84
CA GLU A 87 -8.87 -20.93 -16.77
C GLU A 87 -9.99 -19.91 -16.66
N LYS A 88 -9.78 -18.82 -15.93
CA LYS A 88 -10.74 -17.71 -15.85
C LYS A 88 -10.81 -16.94 -17.15
N GLN A 89 -9.66 -16.74 -17.81
CA GLN A 89 -9.61 -16.08 -19.12
C GLN A 89 -10.41 -16.86 -20.18
N LYS A 90 -10.42 -18.20 -20.11
CA LYS A 90 -11.19 -19.07 -21.03
C LYS A 90 -12.70 -19.07 -20.80
N LYS A 91 -13.21 -18.54 -19.68
CA LYS A 91 -14.65 -18.45 -19.44
C LYS A 91 -15.33 -17.59 -20.50
N TRP A 92 -16.55 -18.00 -20.90
CA TRP A 92 -17.30 -17.37 -22.00
C TRP A 92 -17.48 -15.85 -21.82
N LEU A 93 -17.58 -15.40 -20.57
CA LEU A 93 -17.74 -13.98 -20.21
C LEU A 93 -16.53 -13.14 -20.65
N TYR A 94 -15.32 -13.70 -20.53
CA TYR A 94 -14.08 -12.99 -20.88
C TYR A 94 -13.71 -13.17 -22.36
N ARG A 95 -14.14 -14.26 -22.98
CA ARG A 95 -13.92 -14.49 -24.42
C ARG A 95 -14.61 -13.48 -25.34
N LYS A 96 -15.61 -12.76 -24.84
CA LYS A 96 -16.25 -11.65 -25.58
C LYS A 96 -15.46 -10.34 -25.54
N PHE A 97 -14.44 -10.27 -24.70
CA PHE A 97 -13.69 -9.05 -24.40
C PHE A 97 -12.21 -9.31 -24.52
N ASP A 98 -11.72 -9.56 -25.75
CA ASP A 98 -10.30 -9.86 -26.01
C ASP A 98 -9.38 -8.74 -25.52
N PHE A 99 -9.85 -7.49 -25.50
CA PHE A 99 -9.11 -6.35 -24.99
C PHE A 99 -8.75 -6.46 -23.49
N LEU A 100 -9.43 -7.30 -22.70
CA LEU A 100 -9.10 -7.49 -21.27
C LEU A 100 -7.71 -8.07 -21.07
N THR A 101 -7.18 -8.79 -22.05
CA THR A 101 -5.83 -9.36 -21.98
C THR A 101 -4.74 -8.30 -21.92
N GLU A 102 -4.99 -7.12 -22.48
CA GLU A 102 -4.06 -5.97 -22.44
C GLU A 102 -3.91 -5.39 -21.02
N TYR A 103 -4.88 -5.64 -20.13
CA TYR A 103 -4.90 -5.15 -18.75
C TYR A 103 -4.49 -6.21 -17.73
N VAL A 104 -4.04 -7.37 -18.19
CA VAL A 104 -3.49 -8.42 -17.33
C VAL A 104 -2.04 -8.08 -17.01
N ASP A 105 -1.74 -8.05 -15.73
CA ASP A 105 -0.41 -7.79 -15.18
C ASP A 105 -0.05 -8.86 -14.16
N THR A 106 1.16 -8.82 -13.66
CA THR A 106 1.63 -9.75 -12.63
C THR A 106 1.69 -9.05 -11.27
N SER A 107 1.04 -9.62 -10.27
CA SER A 107 1.10 -9.11 -8.91
C SER A 107 2.54 -9.15 -8.37
N ALA A 108 3.07 -8.01 -7.97
CA ALA A 108 4.39 -7.92 -7.33
C ALA A 108 4.47 -8.67 -5.99
N VAL A 109 3.32 -8.92 -5.34
CA VAL A 109 3.25 -9.57 -4.03
C VAL A 109 3.12 -11.08 -4.17
N THR A 110 2.27 -11.55 -5.09
CA THR A 110 1.91 -12.98 -5.19
C THR A 110 2.54 -13.68 -6.39
N GLY A 111 3.11 -12.93 -7.34
CA GLY A 111 3.60 -13.46 -8.63
C GLY A 111 2.51 -14.03 -9.54
N LYS A 112 1.23 -13.85 -9.18
CA LYS A 112 0.10 -14.38 -9.94
C LYS A 112 -0.49 -13.33 -10.89
N PRO A 113 -1.13 -13.77 -11.99
CA PRO A 113 -1.78 -12.85 -12.89
C PRO A 113 -2.96 -12.13 -12.21
N ILE A 114 -3.04 -10.83 -12.44
CA ILE A 114 -4.09 -9.93 -11.97
C ILE A 114 -4.69 -9.19 -13.17
N LEU A 115 -6.00 -8.96 -13.12
CA LEU A 115 -6.66 -8.10 -14.10
C LEU A 115 -6.85 -6.71 -13.49
N THR A 116 -6.16 -5.72 -14.03
CA THR A 116 -6.30 -4.32 -13.61
C THR A 116 -7.66 -3.77 -14.05
N VAL A 117 -8.54 -3.58 -13.08
CA VAL A 117 -9.88 -3.01 -13.31
C VAL A 117 -9.80 -1.49 -13.44
N SER A 118 -9.06 -0.85 -12.53
CA SER A 118 -8.83 0.59 -12.56
C SER A 118 -7.48 0.92 -11.95
N ALA A 119 -6.71 1.75 -12.61
CA ALA A 119 -5.48 2.33 -12.10
C ALA A 119 -5.53 3.83 -12.28
N ARG A 120 -5.23 4.58 -11.22
CA ARG A 120 -5.21 6.04 -11.23
C ARG A 120 -3.89 6.53 -10.67
N GLU A 121 -3.30 7.49 -11.36
CA GLU A 121 -2.12 8.22 -10.89
C GLU A 121 -2.46 9.70 -10.82
N LEU A 122 -2.06 10.33 -9.74
CA LEU A 122 -2.25 11.75 -9.48
C LEU A 122 -0.93 12.36 -8.99
N LEU A 123 -0.50 13.42 -9.64
CA LEU A 123 0.55 14.29 -9.15
C LEU A 123 -0.08 15.66 -8.86
N ALA A 124 -0.03 16.08 -7.61
CA ALA A 124 -0.63 17.32 -7.18
C ALA A 124 0.22 18.05 -6.15
N THR A 125 0.01 19.35 -6.03
CA THR A 125 0.47 20.17 -4.91
C THR A 125 -0.75 20.57 -4.09
N ASP A 126 -0.76 20.17 -2.83
CA ASP A 126 -1.80 20.54 -1.88
C ASP A 126 -1.31 21.70 -1.02
N TYR A 127 -2.17 22.67 -0.81
CA TYR A 127 -1.96 23.86 0.02
C TYR A 127 -3.00 23.90 1.12
N TYR A 128 -2.58 24.23 2.30
CA TYR A 128 -3.44 24.42 3.46
C TYR A 128 -3.14 25.71 4.18
N ARG A 129 -4.19 26.37 4.70
CA ARG A 129 -4.13 27.48 5.61
C ARG A 129 -5.14 27.27 6.73
N LYS A 130 -4.68 27.44 7.99
CA LYS A 130 -5.51 27.22 9.19
C LYS A 130 -6.53 28.34 9.41
N SER A 131 -6.12 29.61 9.25
CA SER A 131 -7.01 30.75 9.54
C SER A 131 -6.91 31.85 8.45
N PRO A 132 -8.03 32.25 7.81
CA PRO A 132 -9.26 31.47 7.69
C PRO A 132 -8.98 30.13 6.99
N ARG A 133 -9.65 29.05 7.44
CA ARG A 133 -9.42 27.71 6.87
C ARG A 133 -9.65 27.69 5.38
N SER A 134 -8.63 27.28 4.65
CA SER A 134 -8.68 27.15 3.19
C SER A 134 -7.77 26.02 2.75
N GLU A 135 -8.28 25.26 1.80
CA GLU A 135 -7.56 24.17 1.18
C GLU A 135 -7.61 24.33 -0.34
N LYS A 136 -6.48 24.12 -1.00
CA LYS A 136 -6.39 24.20 -2.45
C LYS A 136 -5.51 23.07 -2.96
N GLN A 137 -5.97 22.39 -3.98
CA GLN A 137 -5.19 21.41 -4.70
C GLN A 137 -4.89 21.91 -6.11
N TRP A 138 -3.62 21.84 -6.47
CA TRP A 138 -3.17 22.08 -7.83
C TRP A 138 -2.72 20.77 -8.46
N VAL A 139 -3.53 20.24 -9.36
CA VAL A 139 -3.23 19.02 -10.10
C VAL A 139 -2.22 19.34 -11.20
N LYS A 140 -1.02 18.75 -11.08
CA LYS A 140 0.07 18.85 -12.07
C LYS A 140 -0.08 17.82 -13.18
N GLY A 141 -0.59 16.64 -12.83
CA GLY A 141 -0.81 15.55 -13.78
C GLY A 141 -1.78 14.50 -13.25
N ARG A 142 -2.52 13.90 -14.17
CA ARG A 142 -3.43 12.81 -13.88
C ARG A 142 -3.34 11.78 -15.00
N LYS A 143 -3.30 10.51 -14.65
CA LYS A 143 -3.40 9.39 -15.58
C LYS A 143 -4.42 8.40 -15.05
N GLN A 144 -5.22 7.85 -15.96
CA GLN A 144 -6.15 6.76 -15.66
C GLN A 144 -5.94 5.66 -16.71
N ALA A 145 -6.03 4.42 -16.27
CA ALA A 145 -5.96 3.23 -17.12
C ALA A 145 -6.78 2.11 -16.46
N GLY A 146 -7.21 1.15 -17.24
CA GLY A 146 -7.97 0.01 -16.78
C GLY A 146 -9.24 -0.20 -17.59
N VAL A 147 -9.99 -1.22 -17.21
CA VAL A 147 -11.23 -1.62 -17.90
C VAL A 147 -12.47 -0.89 -17.37
N ASP A 148 -12.33 -0.04 -16.38
CA ASP A 148 -13.44 0.68 -15.75
C ASP A 148 -14.13 1.65 -16.72
N GLU A 149 -13.42 2.16 -17.71
CA GLU A 149 -14.00 2.99 -18.78
C GLU A 149 -15.05 2.25 -19.62
N PHE A 150 -14.90 0.91 -19.72
CA PHE A 150 -15.79 0.05 -20.48
C PHE A 150 -16.93 -0.53 -19.62
N LEU A 151 -16.83 -0.39 -18.29
CA LEU A 151 -17.78 -0.93 -17.36
C LEU A 151 -18.77 0.16 -16.89
N SER A 152 -19.76 0.45 -17.75
CA SER A 152 -20.77 1.49 -17.50
C SER A 152 -21.79 1.22 -16.39
N LYS A 153 -21.58 0.18 -15.57
CA LYS A 153 -22.49 -0.15 -14.47
C LYS A 153 -22.28 0.82 -13.30
N GLN A 154 -23.25 1.66 -13.04
CA GLN A 154 -23.24 2.69 -11.98
C GLN A 154 -22.79 2.17 -10.61
N GLY A 155 -23.15 0.93 -10.24
CA GLY A 155 -22.73 0.33 -8.97
C GLY A 155 -21.23 0.06 -8.87
N MET A 156 -20.60 -0.37 -9.97
CA MET A 156 -19.15 -0.62 -10.00
C MET A 156 -18.39 0.70 -9.91
N GLN A 157 -18.84 1.72 -10.62
CA GLN A 157 -18.20 3.04 -10.57
C GLN A 157 -18.25 3.64 -9.16
N ALA A 158 -19.37 3.46 -8.44
CA ALA A 158 -19.47 3.89 -7.05
C ALA A 158 -18.49 3.14 -6.14
N ALA A 159 -18.34 1.82 -6.30
CA ALA A 159 -17.39 1.02 -5.55
C ALA A 159 -15.93 1.42 -5.84
N ILE A 160 -15.60 1.65 -7.11
CA ILE A 160 -14.27 2.11 -7.53
C ILE A 160 -13.97 3.49 -6.93
N ASN A 161 -14.91 4.42 -6.98
CA ASN A 161 -14.72 5.75 -6.40
C ASN A 161 -14.50 5.71 -4.89
N GLU A 162 -15.15 4.78 -4.18
CA GLU A 162 -14.94 4.63 -2.74
C GLU A 162 -13.53 4.08 -2.41
N VAL A 163 -12.99 3.18 -3.25
CA VAL A 163 -11.60 2.69 -3.10
C VAL A 163 -10.58 3.81 -3.30
N PHE A 164 -10.88 4.78 -4.17
CA PHE A 164 -10.00 5.91 -4.45
C PHE A 164 -10.24 7.12 -3.55
N LYS A 165 -11.07 6.99 -2.54
CA LYS A 165 -11.37 8.07 -1.60
C LYS A 165 -10.19 8.32 -0.66
N ASP A 166 -9.85 9.58 -0.48
CA ASP A 166 -8.86 9.99 0.52
C ASP A 166 -9.35 9.64 1.93
N VAL A 167 -8.47 9.03 2.72
CA VAL A 167 -8.73 8.69 4.12
C VAL A 167 -7.89 9.59 5.02
N ASP A 168 -8.55 10.40 5.83
CA ASP A 168 -7.89 11.22 6.84
C ASP A 168 -7.94 10.51 8.20
N ILE A 169 -6.81 10.02 8.65
CA ILE A 169 -6.67 9.33 9.94
C ILE A 169 -6.74 10.28 11.13
N TYR A 170 -6.57 11.59 10.93
CA TYR A 170 -6.69 12.60 11.98
C TYR A 170 -8.15 12.96 12.29
N GLU A 171 -9.09 12.62 11.42
CA GLU A 171 -10.51 12.70 11.75
C GLU A 171 -10.91 11.62 12.76
N ASN A 172 -11.96 11.89 13.53
CA ASN A 172 -12.44 10.93 14.52
C ASN A 172 -13.05 9.68 13.89
N ASN A 173 -13.64 9.81 12.72
CA ASN A 173 -14.28 8.71 12.01
C ASN A 173 -13.80 8.61 10.57
N ILE A 174 -13.51 7.40 10.15
CA ILE A 174 -13.20 7.05 8.78
C ILE A 174 -14.47 6.45 8.17
N SER A 175 -14.99 7.08 7.13
CA SER A 175 -16.16 6.57 6.40
C SER A 175 -15.70 5.63 5.29
N LEU A 176 -16.26 4.42 5.26
CA LEU A 176 -16.03 3.44 4.20
C LEU A 176 -17.38 2.87 3.78
N PHE A 177 -17.80 3.15 2.57
CA PHE A 177 -19.17 2.91 2.08
C PHE A 177 -20.22 3.53 3.03
N THR A 178 -21.13 2.72 3.53
CA THR A 178 -22.17 3.13 4.47
C THR A 178 -21.75 3.06 5.94
N ASN A 179 -20.57 2.50 6.22
CA ASN A 179 -20.08 2.29 7.56
C ASN A 179 -19.13 3.41 7.98
N LYS A 180 -19.11 3.68 9.29
CA LYS A 180 -18.15 4.58 9.92
C LYS A 180 -17.30 3.79 10.91
N PHE A 181 -15.99 3.88 10.75
CA PHE A 181 -15.01 3.26 11.64
C PHE A 181 -14.38 4.35 12.50
N VAL A 182 -14.13 4.05 13.76
CA VAL A 182 -13.37 4.95 14.62
C VAL A 182 -11.92 4.97 14.15
N SER A 183 -11.39 6.17 13.93
CA SER A 183 -9.99 6.32 13.55
C SER A 183 -9.06 5.82 14.67
N PRO A 184 -7.93 5.18 14.34
CA PRO A 184 -6.92 4.82 15.34
C PRO A 184 -6.41 6.02 16.15
N LEU A 185 -6.40 7.22 15.54
CA LEU A 185 -6.00 8.46 16.18
C LEU A 185 -7.17 9.26 16.77
N SER A 186 -8.37 8.71 16.79
CA SER A 186 -9.52 9.35 17.42
C SER A 186 -9.31 9.50 18.91
N ARG A 187 -9.70 10.65 19.46
CA ARG A 187 -9.69 10.90 20.92
C ARG A 187 -10.58 9.92 21.70
N ILE A 188 -11.60 9.36 21.05
CA ILE A 188 -12.47 8.34 21.64
C ILE A 188 -11.92 6.92 21.43
N GLY A 189 -10.86 6.76 20.63
CA GLY A 189 -10.29 5.47 20.24
C GLY A 189 -9.81 4.64 21.46
N THR A 190 -9.30 5.27 22.51
CA THR A 190 -8.87 4.57 23.75
C THR A 190 -9.97 3.79 24.44
N GLY A 191 -11.25 4.09 24.15
CA GLY A 191 -12.40 3.33 24.64
C GLY A 191 -12.63 2.01 23.88
N PHE A 192 -12.17 1.95 22.63
CA PHE A 192 -12.41 0.82 21.71
C PHE A 192 -11.22 -0.14 21.58
N TYR A 193 -9.99 0.29 21.96
CA TYR A 193 -8.75 -0.51 21.89
C TYR A 193 -8.28 -0.94 23.26
#